data_963f161b6e1ddd8f2136485fc5495684
#
_entry.id   963f161b6e1ddd8f2136485fc5495684
#
_cell.length_a   1.000
_cell.length_b   1.000
_cell.length_c   1.000
_cell.angle_alpha   90.00
_cell.angle_beta   90.00
_cell.angle_gamma   90.00
#
_symmetry.space_group_name_H-M   'P 1'
#
loop_
_entity.id
_entity.type
_entity.pdbx_description
1 polymer ?
#
loop_
_entity_poly.entity_id
_entity_poly.type
_entity_poly.pdbx_seq_one_letter_code
_entity_poly.pdbx_strand_id
1 'polypeptide(L)'
;MAQKLAAHFGGLLVPEFGRTYTEQLRRNLALEDHYAIAEGHEISADQAASARPRLLVEDTDIVMTTAWATMLFGGRDAILSSRNSRADLHLLLLPDVPFVADKVRMFGDEEERMRFHAIVVQEFAARNLGYVAVQGQWDQRWQTAVSAIEALL
;
A
#
# COMPACT_ATOMS: atom_id res chain seq x y z
N MET A 1 -6.38 -8.94 -0.94
CA MET A 1 -6.81 -8.49 -2.30
C MET A 1 -5.67 -8.70 -3.29
N ALA A 2 -4.51 -8.13 -3.09
CA ALA A 2 -3.37 -8.17 -4.00
C ALA A 2 -2.99 -9.59 -4.48
N GLN A 3 -2.82 -10.53 -3.57
CA GLN A 3 -2.53 -11.93 -3.92
C GLN A 3 -3.57 -12.56 -4.87
N LYS A 4 -4.87 -12.29 -4.61
CA LYS A 4 -5.94 -12.81 -5.46
C LYS A 4 -5.92 -12.18 -6.85
N LEU A 5 -5.64 -10.88 -6.96
CA LEU A 5 -5.52 -10.17 -8.23
C LEU A 5 -4.31 -10.69 -9.03
N ALA A 6 -3.14 -10.81 -8.42
CA ALA A 6 -1.97 -11.37 -9.08
C ALA A 6 -2.26 -12.78 -9.64
N ALA A 7 -2.87 -13.65 -8.83
CA ALA A 7 -3.25 -15.01 -9.28
C ALA A 7 -4.28 -15.00 -10.42
N HIS A 8 -5.30 -14.12 -10.34
CA HIS A 8 -6.37 -14.02 -11.35
C HIS A 8 -5.84 -13.64 -12.74
N PHE A 9 -4.90 -12.70 -12.77
CA PHE A 9 -4.32 -12.21 -14.03
C PHE A 9 -3.04 -12.95 -14.47
N GLY A 10 -2.59 -13.95 -13.70
CA GLY A 10 -1.31 -14.63 -13.96
C GLY A 10 -0.10 -13.72 -13.81
N GLY A 11 -0.22 -12.69 -12.96
CA GLY A 11 0.83 -11.73 -12.67
C GLY A 11 1.73 -12.16 -11.50
N LEU A 12 2.72 -11.33 -11.18
CA LEU A 12 3.57 -11.48 -10.00
C LEU A 12 3.07 -10.58 -8.86
N LEU A 13 3.24 -11.06 -7.63
CA LEU A 13 2.97 -10.31 -6.40
C LEU A 13 4.27 -9.84 -5.77
N VAL A 14 4.33 -8.56 -5.42
CA VAL A 14 5.28 -8.02 -4.44
C VAL A 14 4.53 -7.87 -3.12
N PRO A 15 4.82 -8.68 -2.10
CA PRO A 15 4.13 -8.62 -0.82
C PRO A 15 4.52 -7.36 -0.03
N GLU A 16 3.69 -6.99 0.93
CA GLU A 16 3.93 -5.87 1.86
C GLU A 16 5.24 -6.08 2.64
N PHE A 17 6.31 -5.38 2.23
CA PHE A 17 7.63 -5.48 2.86
C PHE A 17 7.59 -5.01 4.32
N GLY A 18 6.84 -3.95 4.60
CA GLY A 18 6.70 -3.37 5.93
C GLY A 18 6.15 -4.37 6.96
N ARG A 19 5.23 -5.25 6.57
CA ARG A 19 4.70 -6.32 7.44
C ARG A 19 5.81 -7.27 7.87
N THR A 20 6.55 -7.83 6.91
CA THR A 20 7.65 -8.75 7.19
C THR A 20 8.75 -8.10 8.02
N TYR A 21 9.08 -6.85 7.72
CA TYR A 21 10.05 -6.06 8.48
C TYR A 21 9.60 -5.89 9.94
N THR A 22 8.35 -5.47 10.16
CA THR A 22 7.80 -5.20 11.49
C THR A 22 7.67 -6.47 12.33
N GLU A 23 7.30 -7.61 11.73
CA GLU A 23 7.22 -8.90 12.43
C GLU A 23 8.58 -9.38 12.96
N GLN A 24 9.67 -9.01 12.32
CA GLN A 24 11.04 -9.33 12.75
C GLN A 24 11.58 -8.32 13.78
N LEU A 25 10.96 -7.15 13.88
CA LEU A 25 11.41 -6.08 14.76
C LEU A 25 11.00 -6.39 16.21
N ARG A 26 11.96 -6.28 17.15
CA ARG A 26 11.73 -6.54 18.59
C ARG A 26 11.66 -5.24 19.41
N ARG A 27 11.35 -4.14 18.77
CA ARG A 27 11.17 -2.80 19.34
C ARG A 27 10.10 -2.04 18.56
N ASN A 28 9.68 -0.90 19.07
CA ASN A 28 8.81 -0.01 18.30
C ASN A 28 9.52 0.51 17.04
N LEU A 29 8.75 0.77 15.99
CA LEU A 29 9.23 1.40 14.76
C LEU A 29 9.82 2.78 15.07
N ALA A 30 10.92 3.09 14.42
CA ALA A 30 11.50 4.42 14.33
C ALA A 30 11.30 4.99 12.91
N LEU A 31 11.57 6.27 12.71
CA LEU A 31 11.45 6.89 11.39
C LEU A 31 12.41 6.24 10.37
N GLU A 32 13.61 5.90 10.80
CA GLU A 32 14.64 5.24 9.98
C GLU A 32 14.20 3.86 9.48
N ASP A 33 13.33 3.18 10.20
CA ASP A 33 12.75 1.91 9.75
C ASP A 33 11.88 2.10 8.51
N HIS A 34 11.21 3.24 8.37
CA HIS A 34 10.41 3.54 7.20
C HIS A 34 11.28 3.79 5.95
N TYR A 35 12.51 4.31 6.13
CA TYR A 35 13.47 4.40 5.02
C TYR A 35 13.90 3.00 4.57
N ALA A 36 14.21 2.10 5.51
CA ALA A 36 14.57 0.72 5.22
C ALA A 36 13.40 -0.06 4.58
N ILE A 37 12.16 0.18 5.05
CA ILE A 37 10.95 -0.43 4.47
C ILE A 37 10.75 0.05 3.03
N ALA A 38 10.88 1.35 2.76
CA ALA A 38 10.75 1.91 1.43
C ALA A 38 11.80 1.32 0.47
N GLU A 39 13.07 1.28 0.89
CA GLU A 39 14.17 0.73 0.09
C GLU A 39 13.98 -0.77 -0.17
N GLY A 40 13.62 -1.55 0.86
CA GLY A 40 13.40 -2.99 0.73
C GLY A 40 12.22 -3.33 -0.18
N HIS A 41 11.16 -2.51 -0.15
CA HIS A 41 10.04 -2.66 -1.06
C HIS A 41 10.45 -2.36 -2.52
N GLU A 42 11.15 -1.24 -2.76
CA GLU A 42 11.66 -0.87 -4.08
C GLU A 42 12.58 -1.96 -4.68
N ILE A 43 13.49 -2.52 -3.88
CA ILE A 43 14.36 -3.63 -4.30
C ILE A 43 13.52 -4.85 -4.69
N SER A 44 12.52 -5.19 -3.89
CA SER A 44 11.64 -6.33 -4.15
C SER A 44 10.83 -6.14 -5.43
N ALA A 45 10.32 -4.93 -5.66
CA ALA A 45 9.59 -4.55 -6.87
C ALA A 45 10.50 -4.63 -8.11
N ASP A 46 11.72 -4.11 -8.04
CA ASP A 46 12.70 -4.17 -9.14
C ASP A 46 13.09 -5.60 -9.50
N GLN A 47 13.30 -6.45 -8.49
CA GLN A 47 13.58 -7.88 -8.71
C GLN A 47 12.41 -8.57 -9.41
N ALA A 48 11.18 -8.33 -8.97
CA ALA A 48 9.99 -8.89 -9.61
C ALA A 48 9.79 -8.36 -11.03
N ALA A 49 10.00 -7.06 -11.26
CA ALA A 49 9.90 -6.42 -12.57
C ALA A 49 10.95 -6.95 -13.58
N SER A 50 12.12 -7.40 -13.09
CA SER A 50 13.18 -7.96 -13.96
C SER A 50 12.73 -9.20 -14.74
N ALA A 51 11.75 -9.95 -14.21
CA ALA A 51 11.12 -11.08 -14.90
C ALA A 51 10.18 -10.65 -16.03
N ARG A 52 9.92 -9.34 -16.20
CA ARG A 52 9.00 -8.75 -17.21
C ARG A 52 7.61 -9.38 -17.18
N PRO A 53 6.95 -9.46 -16.01
CA PRO A 53 5.59 -9.99 -15.95
C PRO A 53 4.63 -9.10 -16.75
N ARG A 54 3.55 -9.69 -17.26
CA ARG A 54 2.46 -8.92 -17.89
C ARG A 54 1.79 -7.97 -16.88
N LEU A 55 1.71 -8.38 -15.63
CA LEU A 55 1.17 -7.60 -14.51
C LEU A 55 2.04 -7.82 -13.27
N LEU A 56 2.44 -6.73 -12.63
CA LEU A 56 3.04 -6.73 -11.30
C LEU A 56 2.04 -6.09 -10.33
N VAL A 57 1.70 -6.81 -9.28
CA VAL A 57 0.80 -6.32 -8.22
C VAL A 57 1.64 -6.10 -6.97
N GLU A 58 1.72 -4.85 -6.54
CA GLU A 58 2.40 -4.46 -5.29
C GLU A 58 1.38 -4.34 -4.16
N ASP A 59 1.60 -5.04 -3.05
CA ASP A 59 0.77 -4.89 -1.85
C ASP A 59 1.37 -3.79 -0.97
N THR A 60 0.96 -2.56 -1.20
CA THR A 60 1.53 -1.29 -0.75
C THR A 60 2.67 -0.75 -1.61
N ASP A 61 3.02 0.52 -1.37
CA ASP A 61 4.13 1.22 -2.02
C ASP A 61 4.62 2.39 -1.14
N ILE A 62 5.38 3.30 -1.75
CA ILE A 62 5.93 4.49 -1.07
C ILE A 62 4.84 5.45 -0.53
N VAL A 63 3.66 5.50 -1.16
CA VAL A 63 2.53 6.32 -0.67
C VAL A 63 2.11 5.83 0.71
N MET A 64 1.93 4.51 0.85
CA MET A 64 1.54 3.89 2.11
C MET A 64 2.64 4.01 3.16
N THR A 65 3.91 3.79 2.80
CA THR A 65 5.06 3.93 3.72
C THR A 65 5.18 5.35 4.26
N THR A 66 5.00 6.37 3.39
CA THR A 66 5.02 7.78 3.80
C THR A 66 3.83 8.11 4.71
N ALA A 67 2.64 7.58 4.40
CA ALA A 67 1.46 7.79 5.23
C ALA A 67 1.64 7.19 6.63
N TRP A 68 2.23 6.01 6.76
CA TRP A 68 2.58 5.39 8.04
C TRP A 68 3.55 6.23 8.85
N ALA A 69 4.64 6.70 8.24
CA ALA A 69 5.60 7.59 8.90
C ALA A 69 4.91 8.89 9.38
N THR A 70 4.06 9.49 8.54
CA THR A 70 3.30 10.69 8.89
C THR A 70 2.36 10.45 10.08
N MET A 71 1.67 9.31 10.11
CA MET A 71 0.74 8.96 11.19
C MET A 71 1.45 8.74 12.52
N LEU A 72 2.62 8.07 12.49
CA LEU A 72 3.35 7.66 13.71
C LEU A 72 4.24 8.78 14.28
N PHE A 73 4.84 9.61 13.44
CA PHE A 73 5.85 10.59 13.87
C PHE A 73 5.39 12.04 13.73
N GLY A 74 4.26 12.28 13.09
CA GLY A 74 3.74 13.61 12.84
C GLY A 74 4.51 14.35 11.74
N GLY A 75 3.78 14.94 10.81
CA GLY A 75 4.36 15.66 9.69
C GLY A 75 4.88 14.76 8.56
N ARG A 76 4.94 15.34 7.39
CA ARG A 76 5.35 14.66 6.15
C ARG A 76 6.88 14.66 6.05
N ASP A 77 7.49 13.49 6.06
CA ASP A 77 8.94 13.34 5.95
C ASP A 77 9.47 13.70 4.55
N ALA A 78 10.55 14.49 4.47
CA ALA A 78 11.07 15.00 3.21
C ALA A 78 11.75 13.90 2.36
N ILE A 79 12.42 12.92 2.99
CA ILE A 79 13.14 11.85 2.29
C ILE A 79 12.12 10.89 1.66
N LEU A 80 11.13 10.42 2.44
CA LEU A 80 10.07 9.56 1.92
C LEU A 80 9.23 10.27 0.86
N SER A 81 8.98 11.57 1.06
CA SER A 81 8.19 12.39 0.14
C SER A 81 8.89 12.67 -1.19
N SER A 82 10.22 12.59 -1.24
CA SER A 82 10.99 12.76 -2.48
C SER A 82 10.97 11.52 -3.38
N ARG A 83 10.60 10.35 -2.85
CA ARG A 83 10.46 9.11 -3.63
C ARG A 83 9.11 9.10 -4.35
N ASN A 84 9.04 8.53 -5.54
CA ASN A 84 7.82 8.46 -6.34
C ASN A 84 7.34 7.02 -6.48
N SER A 85 6.01 6.85 -6.47
CA SER A 85 5.42 5.60 -6.94
C SER A 85 5.61 5.45 -8.44
N ARG A 86 5.85 4.21 -8.89
CA ARG A 86 6.02 3.84 -10.30
C ARG A 86 4.84 3.03 -10.84
N ALA A 87 3.80 2.86 -10.03
CA ALA A 87 2.62 2.11 -10.42
C ALA A 87 1.80 2.89 -11.46
N ASP A 88 1.35 2.19 -12.51
CA ASP A 88 0.46 2.72 -13.53
C ASP A 88 -0.98 2.88 -13.03
N LEU A 89 -1.35 2.11 -12.00
CA LEU A 89 -2.68 2.11 -11.38
C LEU A 89 -2.57 1.93 -9.87
N HIS A 90 -3.24 2.78 -9.12
CA HIS A 90 -3.42 2.61 -7.68
C HIS A 90 -4.87 2.23 -7.37
N LEU A 91 -5.04 1.20 -6.54
CA LEU A 91 -6.32 0.78 -6.00
C LEU A 91 -6.36 1.14 -4.51
N LEU A 92 -7.14 2.16 -4.14
CA LEU A 92 -7.28 2.58 -2.76
C LEU A 92 -8.50 1.89 -2.11
N LEU A 93 -8.23 0.93 -1.22
CA LEU A 93 -9.26 0.23 -0.46
C LEU A 93 -9.78 1.15 0.65
N LEU A 94 -11.07 1.49 0.60
CA LEU A 94 -11.68 2.36 1.60
C LEU A 94 -11.91 1.60 2.92
N PRO A 95 -11.87 2.28 4.08
CA PRO A 95 -12.06 1.69 5.41
C PRO A 95 -13.54 1.51 5.79
N ASP A 96 -14.39 1.15 4.82
CA ASP A 96 -15.84 1.00 4.94
C ASP A 96 -16.31 -0.45 5.23
N VAL A 97 -15.37 -1.34 5.55
CA VAL A 97 -15.65 -2.71 6.01
C VAL A 97 -15.31 -2.86 7.49
N PRO A 98 -15.97 -3.80 8.21
CA PRO A 98 -15.64 -4.08 9.60
C PRO A 98 -14.16 -4.39 9.79
N PHE A 99 -13.58 -3.82 10.83
CA PHE A 99 -12.18 -4.09 11.18
C PHE A 99 -12.05 -5.53 11.72
N VAL A 100 -11.06 -6.24 11.18
CA VAL A 100 -10.65 -7.55 11.72
C VAL A 100 -9.24 -7.38 12.28
N ALA A 101 -9.13 -7.51 13.60
CA ALA A 101 -7.85 -7.39 14.28
C ALA A 101 -6.91 -8.52 13.87
N ASP A 102 -5.66 -8.18 13.60
CA ASP A 102 -4.54 -9.12 13.51
C ASP A 102 -3.36 -8.62 14.35
N LYS A 103 -2.32 -9.43 14.48
CA LYS A 103 -1.18 -9.14 15.36
C LYS A 103 -0.35 -7.91 14.95
N VAL A 104 -0.52 -7.41 13.74
CA VAL A 104 0.33 -6.36 13.13
C VAL A 104 -0.46 -5.09 12.85
N ARG A 105 -1.79 -5.15 12.86
CA ARG A 105 -2.64 -3.98 12.63
C ARG A 105 -2.69 -3.10 13.88
N MET A 106 -2.05 -1.94 13.79
CA MET A 106 -1.90 -1.02 14.92
C MET A 106 -3.16 -0.22 15.22
N PHE A 107 -4.01 0.08 14.22
CA PHE A 107 -5.17 0.95 14.39
C PHE A 107 -6.46 0.14 14.33
N GLY A 108 -7.00 -0.17 15.52
CA GLY A 108 -8.29 -0.84 15.69
C GLY A 108 -9.47 0.12 15.80
N ASP A 109 -9.21 1.35 16.22
CA ASP A 109 -10.17 2.41 16.39
C ASP A 109 -10.61 3.00 15.05
N GLU A 110 -11.90 3.34 14.91
CA GLU A 110 -12.46 3.88 13.68
C GLU A 110 -11.89 5.27 13.36
N GLU A 111 -11.72 6.11 14.38
CA GLU A 111 -11.18 7.46 14.22
C GLU A 111 -9.73 7.41 13.72
N GLU A 112 -8.90 6.53 14.28
CA GLU A 112 -7.53 6.32 13.84
C GLU A 112 -7.47 5.80 12.39
N ARG A 113 -8.34 4.87 12.01
CA ARG A 113 -8.42 4.35 10.64
C ARG A 113 -8.84 5.42 9.65
N MET A 114 -9.81 6.27 10.02
CA MET A 114 -10.25 7.39 9.18
C MET A 114 -9.18 8.46 9.07
N ARG A 115 -8.47 8.76 10.16
CA ARG A 115 -7.31 9.66 10.14
C ARG A 115 -6.20 9.15 9.24
N PHE A 116 -5.86 7.86 9.35
CA PHE A 116 -4.87 7.25 8.49
C PHE A 116 -5.28 7.29 7.01
N HIS A 117 -6.54 6.97 6.71
CA HIS A 117 -7.08 7.08 5.36
C HIS A 117 -6.98 8.51 4.81
N ALA A 118 -7.30 9.52 5.61
CA ALA A 118 -7.16 10.91 5.21
C ALA A 118 -5.70 11.29 4.88
N ILE A 119 -4.73 10.78 5.64
CA ILE A 119 -3.30 10.96 5.36
C ILE A 119 -2.92 10.31 4.02
N VAL A 120 -3.38 9.08 3.75
CA VAL A 120 -3.13 8.39 2.48
C VAL A 120 -3.68 9.21 1.30
N VAL A 121 -4.92 9.72 1.40
CA VAL A 121 -5.52 10.57 0.36
C VAL A 121 -4.69 11.85 0.15
N GLN A 122 -4.20 12.47 1.22
CA GLN A 122 -3.32 13.64 1.14
C GLN A 122 -1.99 13.31 0.44
N GLU A 123 -1.42 12.12 0.67
CA GLU A 123 -0.20 11.70 -0.02
C GLU A 123 -0.42 11.49 -1.52
N PHE A 124 -1.55 10.91 -1.93
CA PHE A 124 -1.92 10.84 -3.35
C PHE A 124 -2.01 12.23 -3.99
N ALA A 125 -2.71 13.16 -3.34
CA ALA A 125 -2.86 14.53 -3.81
C ALA A 125 -1.50 15.25 -3.88
N ALA A 126 -0.67 15.14 -2.85
CA ALA A 126 0.64 15.79 -2.78
C ALA A 126 1.64 15.28 -3.84
N ARG A 127 1.45 14.06 -4.34
CA ARG A 127 2.24 13.44 -5.42
C ARG A 127 1.61 13.61 -6.79
N ASN A 128 0.44 14.22 -6.88
CA ASN A 128 -0.37 14.32 -8.10
C ASN A 128 -0.65 12.93 -8.73
N LEU A 129 -0.94 11.94 -7.88
CA LEU A 129 -1.27 10.57 -8.28
C LEU A 129 -2.78 10.36 -8.25
N GLY A 130 -3.32 9.71 -9.28
CA GLY A 130 -4.70 9.23 -9.29
C GLY A 130 -4.83 7.87 -8.61
N TYR A 131 -6.05 7.52 -8.21
CA TYR A 131 -6.39 6.18 -7.73
C TYR A 131 -7.83 5.82 -8.07
N VAL A 132 -8.11 4.53 -8.11
CA VAL A 132 -9.48 4.00 -8.15
C VAL A 132 -9.89 3.63 -6.72
N ALA A 133 -10.97 4.23 -6.23
CA ALA A 133 -11.52 3.91 -4.92
C ALA A 133 -12.22 2.54 -4.96
N VAL A 134 -11.81 1.63 -4.08
CA VAL A 134 -12.35 0.27 -3.96
C VAL A 134 -13.15 0.19 -2.67
N GLN A 135 -14.50 0.14 -2.78
CA GLN A 135 -15.43 0.26 -1.66
C GLN A 135 -16.58 -0.77 -1.74
N GLY A 136 -17.38 -0.83 -0.70
CA GLY A 136 -18.56 -1.68 -0.63
C GLY A 136 -18.26 -3.10 -0.17
N GLN A 137 -19.14 -4.05 -0.47
CA GLN A 137 -18.98 -5.47 -0.12
C GLN A 137 -17.83 -6.11 -0.91
N TRP A 138 -17.32 -7.24 -0.44
CA TRP A 138 -16.14 -7.89 -1.00
C TRP A 138 -16.27 -8.21 -2.51
N ASP A 139 -17.45 -8.60 -2.98
CA ASP A 139 -17.68 -8.88 -4.40
C ASP A 139 -17.63 -7.59 -5.23
N GLN A 140 -18.19 -6.49 -4.73
CA GLN A 140 -18.13 -5.18 -5.40
C GLN A 140 -16.69 -4.69 -5.48
N ARG A 141 -15.94 -4.81 -4.38
CA ARG A 141 -14.49 -4.48 -4.33
C ARG A 141 -13.70 -5.29 -5.34
N TRP A 142 -14.00 -6.57 -5.43
CA TRP A 142 -13.37 -7.47 -6.39
C TRP A 142 -13.65 -7.03 -7.82
N GLN A 143 -14.92 -6.81 -8.17
CA GLN A 143 -15.31 -6.36 -9.50
C GLN A 143 -14.68 -5.01 -9.88
N THR A 144 -14.70 -4.03 -8.96
CA THR A 144 -14.06 -2.73 -9.18
C THR A 144 -12.58 -2.89 -9.47
N ALA A 145 -11.86 -3.70 -8.68
CA ALA A 145 -10.43 -3.90 -8.85
C ALA A 145 -10.10 -4.63 -10.16
N VAL A 146 -10.86 -5.69 -10.50
CA VAL A 146 -10.70 -6.45 -11.75
C VAL A 146 -10.93 -5.54 -12.95
N SER A 147 -12.06 -4.80 -12.99
CA SER A 147 -12.37 -3.91 -14.11
C SER A 147 -11.34 -2.80 -14.32
N ALA A 148 -10.78 -2.27 -13.22
CA ALA A 148 -9.73 -1.26 -13.30
C ALA A 148 -8.43 -1.80 -13.91
N ILE A 149 -8.05 -3.04 -13.58
CA ILE A 149 -6.86 -3.71 -14.14
C ILE A 149 -7.12 -4.11 -15.61
N GLU A 150 -8.31 -4.62 -15.94
CA GLU A 150 -8.68 -4.95 -17.33
C GLU A 150 -8.60 -3.74 -18.26
N ALA A 151 -8.97 -2.57 -17.76
CA ALA A 151 -8.88 -1.32 -18.52
C ALA A 151 -7.42 -0.84 -18.74
N LEU A 152 -6.47 -1.33 -17.94
CA LEU A 152 -5.04 -1.02 -18.05
C LEU A 152 -4.33 -1.97 -19.05
N LEU A 153 -4.77 -3.25 -19.15
CA LEU A 153 -4.12 -4.32 -19.92
C LEU A 153 -4.55 -4.36 -21.40
#